data_3b926196f5bc9252cadee086185c6009
#
_entry.id   3b926196f5bc9252cadee086185c6009
#
_cell.length_a   1.000
_cell.length_b   1.000
_cell.length_c   1.000
_cell.angle_alpha   90.00
_cell.angle_beta   90.00
_cell.angle_gamma   90.00
#
_symmetry.space_group_name_H-M   'P 1'
#
loop_
_entity.id
_entity.type
_entity.pdbx_description
1 polymer ?
#
loop_
_entity_poly.entity_id
_entity_poly.type
_entity_poly.pdbx_seq_one_letter_code
_entity_poly.pdbx_strand_id
1 'polypeptide(L)'
;MEQVALTSLSHGAGCGCKLPAAALLPIVRGLPEATDPRLLVGSASGDDAAVFALRPDLALVQTVDFFTPIVDDPFDFGRIAAANALSDVYAMGGMPLTALNLVAFPLERLGGEILRRILEGGLAVTEEAGCTIVGGHSIDDPEPKYGLAVTGTVDPAAMLTNAGARAGDVLVLTKPLGVGAVTTAHKRGAADPEQLEAAVAAMVELNAHASAQARAAGAHAATDVTGFGLLGHLHGLGRESGLAAEISGHEVPALDGVLELLADGVGVSGGARNNRAYAESFATFAPALSEAHRRLVCDPATSGGLLVSLPAERAGEVEGAVIGRMLDGEPGAISVV
;
A
#
# COMPACT_ATOMS: atom_id res chain seq x y z
N MET A 1 -20.62 18.08 -21.69
CA MET A 1 -20.37 18.37 -20.28
C MET A 1 -18.86 18.54 -20.16
N GLU A 2 -18.41 19.62 -19.56
CA GLU A 2 -16.99 19.81 -19.27
C GLU A 2 -16.52 18.68 -18.35
N GLN A 3 -15.45 18.00 -18.72
CA GLN A 3 -14.94 16.88 -17.96
C GLN A 3 -14.31 17.44 -16.67
N VAL A 4 -14.91 17.14 -15.52
CA VAL A 4 -14.42 17.59 -14.23
C VAL A 4 -13.19 16.77 -13.85
N ALA A 5 -12.05 17.40 -13.66
CA ALA A 5 -10.85 16.77 -13.14
C ALA A 5 -11.09 16.43 -11.65
N LEU A 6 -11.36 15.15 -11.32
CA LEU A 6 -11.65 14.70 -9.95
C LEU A 6 -10.48 15.02 -9.00
N THR A 7 -9.24 14.92 -9.48
CA THR A 7 -8.03 15.24 -8.71
C THR A 7 -7.96 16.69 -8.26
N SER A 8 -8.63 17.62 -8.98
CA SER A 8 -8.71 19.03 -8.60
C SER A 8 -9.57 19.31 -7.37
N LEU A 9 -10.41 18.35 -6.98
CA LEU A 9 -11.32 18.45 -5.83
C LEU A 9 -10.69 17.96 -4.53
N SER A 10 -9.45 17.43 -4.61
CA SER A 10 -8.73 16.83 -3.50
C SER A 10 -7.56 17.72 -3.07
N HIS A 11 -7.37 17.89 -1.76
CA HIS A 11 -6.18 18.54 -1.20
C HIS A 11 -4.94 17.65 -1.29
N GLY A 12 -5.11 16.32 -1.38
CA GLY A 12 -4.08 15.30 -1.54
C GLY A 12 -4.29 14.45 -2.79
N ALA A 13 -3.74 13.25 -2.82
CA ALA A 13 -3.98 12.25 -3.85
C ALA A 13 -3.74 10.84 -3.28
N GLY A 14 -4.72 9.95 -3.42
CA GLY A 14 -4.61 8.55 -3.03
C GLY A 14 -4.14 8.34 -1.58
N CYS A 15 -3.37 7.29 -1.33
CA CYS A 15 -2.82 6.97 0.00
C CYS A 15 -1.84 8.04 0.55
N GLY A 16 -1.33 8.94 -0.30
CA GLY A 16 -0.49 10.06 0.14
C GLY A 16 -1.22 11.12 0.99
N CYS A 17 -2.55 11.06 1.13
CA CYS A 17 -3.32 11.92 2.05
C CYS A 17 -3.57 11.30 3.44
N LYS A 18 -3.05 10.13 3.74
CA LYS A 18 -3.11 9.56 5.10
C LYS A 18 -2.45 10.51 6.11
N LEU A 19 -2.95 10.51 7.35
CA LEU A 19 -2.32 11.29 8.42
C LEU A 19 -0.86 10.82 8.60
N PRO A 20 0.10 11.74 8.81
CA PRO A 20 1.48 11.36 9.03
C PRO A 20 1.63 10.38 10.21
N ALA A 21 2.39 9.29 10.02
CA ALA A 21 2.60 8.27 11.05
C ALA A 21 3.10 8.88 12.37
N ALA A 22 4.02 9.84 12.29
CA ALA A 22 4.55 10.53 13.46
C ALA A 22 3.48 11.27 14.30
N ALA A 23 2.39 11.72 13.68
CA ALA A 23 1.29 12.38 14.37
C ALA A 23 0.24 11.39 14.86
N LEU A 24 -0.08 10.35 14.08
CA LEU A 24 -1.16 9.41 14.39
C LEU A 24 -0.76 8.35 15.42
N LEU A 25 0.44 7.75 15.27
CA LEU A 25 0.88 6.65 16.13
C LEU A 25 0.87 6.96 17.64
N PRO A 26 1.30 8.14 18.11
CA PRO A 26 1.22 8.46 19.54
C PRO A 26 -0.22 8.50 20.06
N ILE A 27 -1.18 8.92 19.22
CA ILE A 27 -2.60 8.98 19.58
C ILE A 27 -3.17 7.56 19.71
N VAL A 28 -2.93 6.72 18.71
CA VAL A 28 -3.44 5.34 18.69
C VAL A 28 -2.82 4.51 19.82
N ARG A 29 -1.51 4.63 20.03
CA ARG A 29 -0.80 3.91 21.11
C ARG A 29 -1.20 4.36 22.51
N GLY A 30 -1.82 5.53 22.64
CA GLY A 30 -2.39 6.01 23.91
C GLY A 30 -3.74 5.39 24.27
N LEU A 31 -4.36 4.64 23.36
CA LEU A 31 -5.62 3.94 23.60
C LEU A 31 -5.37 2.61 24.32
N PRO A 32 -6.31 2.14 25.16
CA PRO A 32 -6.23 0.82 25.75
C PRO A 32 -6.21 -0.26 24.66
N GLU A 33 -5.32 -1.23 24.80
CA GLU A 33 -5.29 -2.38 23.88
C GLU A 33 -6.50 -3.29 24.12
N ALA A 34 -6.99 -3.91 23.03
CA ALA A 34 -8.02 -4.92 23.12
C ALA A 34 -7.46 -6.18 23.81
N THR A 35 -8.22 -6.73 24.75
CA THR A 35 -7.80 -7.86 25.59
C THR A 35 -8.45 -9.19 25.21
N ASP A 36 -9.24 -9.26 24.12
CA ASP A 36 -9.85 -10.51 23.66
C ASP A 36 -8.76 -11.46 23.14
N PRO A 37 -8.60 -12.67 23.71
CA PRO A 37 -7.55 -13.60 23.30
C PRO A 37 -7.72 -14.14 21.87
N ARG A 38 -8.87 -13.92 21.23
CA ARG A 38 -9.12 -14.25 19.84
C ARG A 38 -8.56 -13.20 18.87
N LEU A 39 -8.19 -12.00 19.34
CA LEU A 39 -7.51 -11.01 18.53
C LEU A 39 -6.05 -11.45 18.37
N LEU A 40 -5.71 -12.00 17.19
CA LEU A 40 -4.38 -12.49 16.89
C LEU A 40 -3.45 -11.36 16.42
N VAL A 41 -4.00 -10.44 15.64
CA VAL A 41 -3.31 -9.23 15.14
C VAL A 41 -4.25 -8.05 15.34
N GLY A 42 -3.77 -7.00 16.00
CA GLY A 42 -4.54 -5.80 16.33
C GLY A 42 -3.78 -4.52 16.04
N SER A 43 -4.28 -3.39 16.51
CA SER A 43 -3.73 -2.05 16.21
C SER A 43 -2.32 -1.80 16.80
N ALA A 44 -1.85 -2.63 17.72
CA ALA A 44 -0.55 -2.43 18.38
C ALA A 44 0.64 -2.81 17.49
N SER A 45 0.51 -3.83 16.65
CA SER A 45 1.57 -4.34 15.76
C SER A 45 1.80 -3.48 14.53
N GLY A 46 0.79 -2.70 14.11
CA GLY A 46 0.88 -1.90 12.88
C GLY A 46 0.94 -2.76 11.61
N ASP A 47 0.38 -3.97 11.66
CA ASP A 47 0.13 -4.81 10.49
C ASP A 47 -0.95 -4.20 9.58
N ASP A 48 -1.04 -4.72 8.36
CA ASP A 48 -1.91 -4.19 7.31
C ASP A 48 -3.40 -4.37 7.64
N ALA A 49 -3.78 -5.48 8.32
CA ALA A 49 -5.14 -5.72 8.75
C ALA A 49 -5.21 -6.36 10.15
N ALA A 50 -6.37 -6.23 10.80
CA ALA A 50 -6.67 -6.97 12.02
C ALA A 50 -7.02 -8.43 11.70
N VAL A 51 -6.57 -9.36 12.57
CA VAL A 51 -6.90 -10.80 12.46
C VAL A 51 -7.58 -11.27 13.73
N PHE A 52 -8.80 -11.80 13.59
CA PHE A 52 -9.63 -12.25 14.71
C PHE A 52 -10.02 -13.71 14.53
N ALA A 53 -9.56 -14.58 15.44
CA ALA A 53 -9.84 -16.02 15.39
C ALA A 53 -11.31 -16.33 15.65
N LEU A 54 -11.93 -17.11 14.77
CA LEU A 54 -13.25 -17.70 14.97
C LEU A 54 -13.16 -19.11 15.50
N ARG A 55 -12.17 -19.85 15.02
CA ARG A 55 -11.82 -21.22 15.45
C ARG A 55 -10.34 -21.48 15.12
N PRO A 56 -9.73 -22.58 15.56
CA PRO A 56 -8.28 -22.81 15.42
C PRO A 56 -7.74 -22.76 13.98
N ASP A 57 -8.57 -23.09 12.99
CA ASP A 57 -8.24 -23.16 11.56
C ASP A 57 -8.84 -22.03 10.72
N LEU A 58 -9.51 -21.05 11.35
CA LEU A 58 -10.18 -19.96 10.63
C LEU A 58 -10.17 -18.67 11.44
N ALA A 59 -9.64 -17.61 10.85
CA ALA A 59 -9.73 -16.24 11.35
C ALA A 59 -10.34 -15.31 10.31
N LEU A 60 -10.97 -14.24 10.78
CA LEU A 60 -11.35 -13.10 9.96
C LEU A 60 -10.14 -12.17 9.79
N VAL A 61 -9.99 -11.66 8.60
CA VAL A 61 -9.10 -10.51 8.29
C VAL A 61 -10.01 -9.32 8.04
N GLN A 62 -9.79 -8.22 8.75
CA GLN A 62 -10.62 -7.02 8.63
C GLN A 62 -9.76 -5.79 8.42
N THR A 63 -10.07 -5.06 7.36
CA THR A 63 -9.44 -3.79 7.03
C THR A 63 -10.42 -2.78 6.51
N VAL A 64 -9.99 -1.52 6.48
CA VAL A 64 -10.70 -0.41 5.85
C VAL A 64 -9.70 0.54 5.23
N ASP A 65 -9.84 0.80 3.93
CA ASP A 65 -9.07 1.83 3.27
C ASP A 65 -9.93 2.64 2.29
N PHE A 66 -9.81 3.95 2.34
CA PHE A 66 -10.49 4.89 1.46
C PHE A 66 -9.65 6.16 1.32
N PHE A 67 -9.73 6.80 0.17
CA PHE A 67 -8.93 7.99 -0.10
C PHE A 67 -9.60 8.90 -1.14
N THR A 68 -9.00 10.06 -1.35
CA THR A 68 -9.42 11.06 -2.33
C THR A 68 -8.94 10.67 -3.74
N PRO A 69 -9.57 11.17 -4.82
CA PRO A 69 -9.18 10.85 -6.19
C PRO A 69 -7.70 11.02 -6.47
N ILE A 70 -7.10 9.99 -7.07
CA ILE A 70 -5.70 9.95 -7.50
C ILE A 70 -5.55 10.09 -9.02
N VAL A 71 -6.63 9.79 -9.75
CA VAL A 71 -6.78 9.94 -11.19
C VAL A 71 -8.11 10.62 -11.51
N ASP A 72 -8.25 11.16 -12.72
CA ASP A 72 -9.45 11.91 -13.12
C ASP A 72 -10.55 11.04 -13.72
N ASP A 73 -10.20 9.85 -14.26
CA ASP A 73 -11.20 8.90 -14.73
C ASP A 73 -11.91 8.26 -13.51
N PRO A 74 -13.25 8.39 -13.39
CA PRO A 74 -13.97 7.88 -12.24
C PRO A 74 -13.99 6.36 -12.15
N PHE A 75 -13.96 5.64 -13.28
CA PHE A 75 -13.91 4.19 -13.29
C PHE A 75 -12.55 3.69 -12.80
N ASP A 76 -11.46 4.30 -13.26
CA ASP A 76 -10.12 3.97 -12.81
C ASP A 76 -9.91 4.33 -11.34
N PHE A 77 -10.42 5.46 -10.88
CA PHE A 77 -10.41 5.78 -9.45
C PHE A 77 -11.11 4.70 -8.62
N GLY A 78 -12.28 4.23 -9.08
CA GLY A 78 -12.99 3.13 -8.44
C GLY A 78 -12.20 1.83 -8.39
N ARG A 79 -11.56 1.44 -9.52
CA ARG A 79 -10.71 0.24 -9.60
C ARG A 79 -9.53 0.32 -8.63
N ILE A 80 -8.81 1.43 -8.65
CA ILE A 80 -7.62 1.63 -7.81
C ILE A 80 -8.00 1.58 -6.32
N ALA A 81 -9.12 2.24 -5.94
CA ALA A 81 -9.56 2.24 -4.55
C ALA A 81 -9.96 0.85 -4.05
N ALA A 82 -10.59 0.04 -4.89
CA ALA A 82 -10.93 -1.33 -4.54
C ALA A 82 -9.68 -2.23 -4.46
N ALA A 83 -8.76 -2.16 -5.44
CA ALA A 83 -7.52 -2.93 -5.43
C ALA A 83 -6.68 -2.62 -4.19
N ASN A 84 -6.58 -1.35 -3.81
CA ASN A 84 -5.86 -0.92 -2.62
C ASN A 84 -6.49 -1.46 -1.33
N ALA A 85 -7.82 -1.40 -1.18
CA ALA A 85 -8.48 -1.90 0.03
C ALA A 85 -8.44 -3.43 0.17
N LEU A 86 -8.38 -4.17 -0.95
CA LEU A 86 -8.21 -5.62 -0.96
C LEU A 86 -6.77 -6.05 -0.64
N SER A 87 -5.79 -5.17 -0.89
CA SER A 87 -4.36 -5.46 -0.75
C SER A 87 -3.98 -5.86 0.66
N ASP A 88 -4.51 -5.19 1.69
CA ASP A 88 -4.26 -5.52 3.09
C ASP A 88 -4.62 -6.98 3.42
N VAL A 89 -5.72 -7.49 2.84
CA VAL A 89 -6.11 -8.90 3.05
C VAL A 89 -5.10 -9.84 2.42
N TYR A 90 -4.60 -9.51 1.23
CA TYR A 90 -3.56 -10.30 0.56
C TYR A 90 -2.23 -10.23 1.28
N ALA A 91 -1.84 -9.05 1.83
CA ALA A 91 -0.63 -8.89 2.62
C ALA A 91 -0.62 -9.80 3.86
N MET A 92 -1.79 -9.99 4.48
CA MET A 92 -1.98 -10.93 5.59
C MET A 92 -2.05 -12.41 5.16
N GLY A 93 -1.83 -12.74 3.87
CA GLY A 93 -1.97 -14.11 3.35
C GLY A 93 -3.42 -14.59 3.28
N GLY A 94 -4.38 -13.70 3.43
CA GLY A 94 -5.82 -13.99 3.45
C GLY A 94 -6.46 -14.00 2.06
N MET A 95 -7.75 -14.35 2.06
CA MET A 95 -8.62 -14.28 0.88
C MET A 95 -9.79 -13.34 1.17
N PRO A 96 -10.02 -12.29 0.37
CA PRO A 96 -11.19 -11.42 0.50
C PRO A 96 -12.48 -12.23 0.34
N LEU A 97 -13.50 -11.91 1.14
CA LEU A 97 -14.79 -12.58 1.13
C LEU A 97 -15.93 -11.62 0.79
N THR A 98 -16.05 -10.53 1.55
CA THR A 98 -17.07 -9.51 1.36
C THR A 98 -16.49 -8.11 1.54
N ALA A 99 -17.12 -7.14 0.88
CA ALA A 99 -16.77 -5.73 1.01
C ALA A 99 -18.00 -4.83 1.20
N LEU A 100 -17.81 -3.72 1.90
CA LEU A 100 -18.77 -2.63 2.03
C LEU A 100 -18.18 -1.38 1.36
N ASN A 101 -18.93 -0.74 0.48
CA ASN A 101 -18.57 0.56 -0.09
C ASN A 101 -18.53 1.65 0.98
N LEU A 102 -17.50 2.46 0.98
CA LEU A 102 -17.39 3.70 1.76
C LEU A 102 -17.34 4.87 0.78
N VAL A 103 -18.34 5.74 0.86
CA VAL A 103 -18.54 6.84 -0.09
C VAL A 103 -18.70 8.15 0.65
N ALA A 104 -17.84 9.12 0.36
CA ALA A 104 -18.07 10.53 0.66
C ALA A 104 -18.10 11.27 -0.68
N PHE A 105 -19.22 11.97 -1.03
CA PHE A 105 -19.35 12.43 -2.41
C PHE A 105 -20.31 13.64 -2.51
N PRO A 106 -19.90 14.72 -3.23
CA PRO A 106 -20.75 15.91 -3.44
C PRO A 106 -21.73 15.66 -4.60
N LEU A 107 -22.81 14.91 -4.31
CA LEU A 107 -23.75 14.42 -5.33
C LEU A 107 -24.41 15.55 -6.13
N GLU A 108 -24.78 16.65 -5.47
CA GLU A 108 -25.40 17.81 -6.12
C GLU A 108 -24.43 18.49 -7.10
N ARG A 109 -23.13 18.49 -6.81
CA ARG A 109 -22.10 19.15 -7.62
C ARG A 109 -21.63 18.31 -8.79
N LEU A 110 -21.40 17.01 -8.57
CA LEU A 110 -20.79 16.11 -9.56
C LEU A 110 -21.80 15.25 -10.31
N GLY A 111 -23.00 15.04 -9.73
CA GLY A 111 -24.03 14.20 -10.33
C GLY A 111 -23.84 12.71 -10.09
N GLY A 112 -24.93 11.96 -10.20
CA GLY A 112 -24.95 10.52 -9.92
C GLY A 112 -24.20 9.66 -10.93
N GLU A 113 -23.97 10.14 -12.16
CA GLU A 113 -23.27 9.38 -13.21
C GLU A 113 -21.80 9.18 -12.87
N ILE A 114 -21.11 10.19 -12.33
CA ILE A 114 -19.72 10.06 -11.90
C ILE A 114 -19.60 9.07 -10.74
N LEU A 115 -20.51 9.19 -9.74
CA LEU A 115 -20.53 8.22 -8.63
C LEU A 115 -20.79 6.79 -9.14
N ARG A 116 -21.75 6.61 -10.06
CA ARG A 116 -22.05 5.31 -10.65
C ARG A 116 -20.78 4.70 -11.30
N ARG A 117 -20.01 5.49 -12.06
CA ARG A 117 -18.76 5.04 -12.70
C ARG A 117 -17.70 4.65 -11.68
N ILE A 118 -17.57 5.37 -10.56
CA ILE A 118 -16.67 5.00 -9.46
C ILE A 118 -17.06 3.64 -8.88
N LEU A 119 -18.34 3.45 -8.58
CA LEU A 119 -18.86 2.19 -8.01
C LEU A 119 -18.72 1.01 -8.99
N GLU A 120 -18.93 1.24 -10.30
CA GLU A 120 -18.69 0.22 -11.34
C GLU A 120 -17.21 -0.21 -11.41
N GLY A 121 -16.28 0.75 -11.26
CA GLY A 121 -14.85 0.44 -11.18
C GLY A 121 -14.52 -0.43 -9.97
N GLY A 122 -15.07 -0.08 -8.80
CA GLY A 122 -14.91 -0.89 -7.59
C GLY A 122 -15.49 -2.28 -7.72
N LEU A 123 -16.69 -2.39 -8.32
CA LEU A 123 -17.36 -3.68 -8.57
C LEU A 123 -16.51 -4.58 -9.49
N ALA A 124 -15.96 -4.04 -10.58
CA ALA A 124 -15.15 -4.82 -11.52
C ALA A 124 -13.95 -5.49 -10.84
N VAL A 125 -13.25 -4.78 -9.97
CA VAL A 125 -12.09 -5.32 -9.25
C VAL A 125 -12.49 -6.30 -8.13
N THR A 126 -13.59 -6.04 -7.42
CA THR A 126 -14.07 -6.99 -6.40
C THR A 126 -14.61 -8.28 -7.03
N GLU A 127 -15.23 -8.23 -8.21
CA GLU A 127 -15.62 -9.42 -8.99
C GLU A 127 -14.38 -10.23 -9.42
N GLU A 128 -13.34 -9.58 -9.92
CA GLU A 128 -12.05 -10.23 -10.25
C GLU A 128 -11.43 -10.92 -9.03
N ALA A 129 -11.50 -10.28 -7.87
CA ALA A 129 -11.01 -10.81 -6.59
C ALA A 129 -11.88 -11.93 -6.01
N GLY A 130 -13.04 -12.22 -6.57
CA GLY A 130 -14.03 -13.13 -5.98
C GLY A 130 -14.64 -12.60 -4.68
N CYS A 131 -14.59 -11.29 -4.44
CA CYS A 131 -15.08 -10.61 -3.25
C CYS A 131 -16.45 -9.99 -3.52
N THR A 132 -17.46 -10.33 -2.71
CA THR A 132 -18.82 -9.83 -2.92
C THR A 132 -19.04 -8.49 -2.22
N ILE A 133 -19.47 -7.45 -2.96
CA ILE A 133 -19.97 -6.22 -2.35
C ILE A 133 -21.36 -6.48 -1.76
N VAL A 134 -21.48 -6.33 -0.44
CA VAL A 134 -22.72 -6.65 0.30
C VAL A 134 -23.48 -5.42 0.79
N GLY A 135 -23.02 -4.22 0.43
CA GLY A 135 -23.65 -2.96 0.82
C GLY A 135 -22.64 -1.83 0.97
N GLY A 136 -22.92 -0.92 1.88
CA GLY A 136 -22.02 0.21 2.15
C GLY A 136 -22.68 1.36 2.87
N HIS A 137 -21.94 2.46 2.99
CA HIS A 137 -22.42 3.70 3.59
C HIS A 137 -22.00 4.91 2.76
N SER A 138 -22.81 5.95 2.72
CA SER A 138 -22.50 7.18 2.00
C SER A 138 -22.84 8.42 2.82
N ILE A 139 -22.00 9.45 2.66
CA ILE A 139 -22.21 10.78 3.23
C ILE A 139 -22.03 11.84 2.14
N ASP A 140 -22.70 12.98 2.30
CA ASP A 140 -22.40 14.17 1.49
C ASP A 140 -21.13 14.84 2.01
N ASP A 141 -20.17 15.10 1.12
CA ASP A 141 -18.87 15.71 1.45
C ASP A 141 -18.35 16.46 0.21
N PRO A 142 -17.89 17.71 0.35
CA PRO A 142 -17.37 18.49 -0.79
C PRO A 142 -16.15 17.87 -1.45
N GLU A 143 -15.39 17.04 -0.75
CA GLU A 143 -14.21 16.34 -1.25
C GLU A 143 -14.55 14.85 -1.47
N PRO A 144 -14.58 14.36 -2.74
CA PRO A 144 -14.88 12.96 -3.01
C PRO A 144 -13.89 12.02 -2.31
N LYS A 145 -14.41 10.95 -1.71
CA LYS A 145 -13.64 9.84 -1.16
C LYS A 145 -14.36 8.54 -1.48
N TYR A 146 -13.59 7.55 -1.84
CA TYR A 146 -14.08 6.20 -2.09
C TYR A 146 -13.10 5.15 -1.61
N GLY A 147 -13.61 4.05 -1.16
CA GLY A 147 -12.88 2.86 -0.78
C GLY A 147 -13.79 1.79 -0.21
N LEU A 148 -13.21 0.79 0.44
CA LEU A 148 -13.94 -0.37 0.95
C LEU A 148 -13.57 -0.64 2.41
N ALA A 149 -14.54 -1.18 3.15
CA ALA A 149 -14.26 -1.98 4.33
C ALA A 149 -14.35 -3.45 3.90
N VAL A 150 -13.23 -4.18 4.02
CA VAL A 150 -13.10 -5.54 3.51
C VAL A 150 -13.04 -6.53 4.68
N THR A 151 -13.80 -7.61 4.55
CA THR A 151 -13.69 -8.79 5.39
C THR A 151 -13.16 -9.94 4.55
N GLY A 152 -12.05 -10.50 4.97
CA GLY A 152 -11.46 -11.70 4.39
C GLY A 152 -11.34 -12.81 5.42
N THR A 153 -10.76 -13.92 5.01
CA THR A 153 -10.46 -15.07 5.86
C THR A 153 -9.02 -15.52 5.67
N VAL A 154 -8.44 -16.08 6.74
CA VAL A 154 -7.11 -16.68 6.72
C VAL A 154 -7.05 -17.87 7.68
N ASP A 155 -6.23 -18.86 7.37
CA ASP A 155 -5.82 -19.86 8.35
C ASP A 155 -4.76 -19.22 9.28
N PRO A 156 -5.00 -19.14 10.59
CA PRO A 156 -4.03 -18.58 11.54
C PRO A 156 -2.62 -19.18 11.45
N ALA A 157 -2.52 -20.46 11.07
CA ALA A 157 -1.23 -21.14 10.93
C ALA A 157 -0.47 -20.77 9.65
N ALA A 158 -1.14 -20.11 8.69
CA ALA A 158 -0.59 -19.74 7.40
C ALA A 158 -0.70 -18.23 7.11
N MET A 159 -1.06 -17.42 8.10
CA MET A 159 -1.12 -15.97 7.95
C MET A 159 0.30 -15.38 7.81
N LEU A 160 0.40 -14.32 7.03
CA LEU A 160 1.57 -13.46 6.94
C LEU A 160 1.36 -12.23 7.82
N THR A 161 2.43 -11.73 8.40
CA THR A 161 2.43 -10.51 9.23
C THR A 161 3.72 -9.73 9.01
N ASN A 162 3.79 -8.55 9.58
CA ASN A 162 5.03 -7.77 9.65
C ASN A 162 6.09 -8.45 10.54
N ALA A 163 5.67 -9.24 11.51
CA ALA A 163 6.56 -10.01 12.38
C ALA A 163 6.91 -11.37 11.76
N GLY A 164 8.10 -11.86 12.04
CA GLY A 164 8.49 -13.22 11.65
C GLY A 164 9.61 -13.29 10.62
N ALA A 165 10.04 -12.18 10.02
CA ALA A 165 11.25 -12.15 9.18
C ALA A 165 12.46 -12.66 9.95
N ARG A 166 13.43 -13.23 9.25
CA ARG A 166 14.63 -13.84 9.82
C ARG A 166 15.89 -13.22 9.22
N ALA A 167 16.93 -13.12 10.01
CA ALA A 167 18.23 -12.69 9.51
C ALA A 167 18.70 -13.64 8.38
N GLY A 168 19.09 -13.06 7.25
CA GLY A 168 19.46 -13.79 6.04
C GLY A 168 18.32 -13.96 5.02
N ASP A 169 17.07 -13.66 5.38
CA ASP A 169 15.99 -13.58 4.41
C ASP A 169 16.30 -12.53 3.36
N VAL A 170 15.91 -12.79 2.12
CA VAL A 170 15.90 -11.78 1.06
C VAL A 170 14.56 -11.03 1.04
N LEU A 171 14.60 -9.82 0.51
CA LEU A 171 13.44 -8.94 0.35
C LEU A 171 13.05 -8.89 -1.13
N VAL A 172 11.85 -9.35 -1.46
CA VAL A 172 11.28 -9.29 -2.81
C VAL A 172 10.19 -8.24 -2.83
N LEU A 173 10.28 -7.30 -3.79
CA LEU A 173 9.25 -6.29 -4.08
C LEU A 173 8.51 -6.69 -5.36
N THR A 174 7.18 -6.88 -5.27
CA THR A 174 6.39 -7.52 -6.33
C THR A 174 5.84 -6.57 -7.40
N LYS A 175 5.83 -5.24 -7.14
CA LYS A 175 5.47 -4.22 -8.14
C LYS A 175 6.49 -3.09 -8.15
N PRO A 176 6.66 -2.39 -9.28
CA PRO A 176 7.53 -1.21 -9.34
C PRO A 176 6.97 -0.05 -8.52
N LEU A 177 7.87 0.81 -8.04
CA LEU A 177 7.54 2.07 -7.36
C LEU A 177 7.37 3.23 -8.36
N GLY A 178 6.86 4.35 -7.85
CA GLY A 178 6.78 5.61 -8.58
C GLY A 178 5.37 6.03 -8.98
N VAL A 179 4.33 5.27 -8.60
CA VAL A 179 2.93 5.68 -8.87
C VAL A 179 2.60 7.03 -8.24
N GLY A 180 3.15 7.34 -7.05
CA GLY A 180 2.99 8.62 -6.39
C GLY A 180 3.68 9.76 -7.16
N ALA A 181 4.86 9.49 -7.70
CA ALA A 181 5.59 10.45 -8.53
C ALA A 181 4.85 10.76 -9.83
N VAL A 182 4.36 9.73 -10.54
CA VAL A 182 3.60 9.88 -11.79
C VAL A 182 2.31 10.65 -11.55
N THR A 183 1.51 10.26 -10.55
CA THR A 183 0.22 10.93 -10.27
C THR A 183 0.41 12.37 -9.79
N THR A 184 1.49 12.65 -9.06
CA THR A 184 1.88 14.01 -8.68
C THR A 184 2.29 14.84 -9.90
N ALA A 185 3.10 14.29 -10.80
CA ALA A 185 3.50 14.93 -12.04
C ALA A 185 2.29 15.16 -12.97
N HIS A 186 1.37 14.16 -13.05
CA HIS A 186 0.13 14.29 -13.83
C HIS A 186 -0.73 15.46 -13.32
N LYS A 187 -0.97 15.57 -12.02
CA LYS A 187 -1.70 16.70 -11.41
C LYS A 187 -1.05 18.07 -11.71
N ARG A 188 0.25 18.09 -12.00
CA ARG A 188 1.02 19.28 -12.39
C ARG A 188 1.13 19.48 -13.90
N GLY A 189 0.50 18.60 -14.70
CA GLY A 189 0.55 18.65 -16.16
C GLY A 189 1.93 18.30 -16.77
N ALA A 190 2.71 17.47 -16.06
CA ALA A 190 4.09 17.15 -16.42
C ALA A 190 4.35 15.63 -16.63
N ALA A 191 3.36 14.78 -16.45
CA ALA A 191 3.47 13.36 -16.79
C ALA A 191 2.95 13.11 -18.19
N ASP A 192 3.60 12.22 -18.94
CA ASP A 192 3.11 11.73 -20.21
C ASP A 192 1.91 10.80 -20.04
N PRO A 193 0.98 10.73 -21.03
CA PRO A 193 -0.17 9.82 -20.97
C PRO A 193 0.22 8.36 -20.76
N GLU A 194 1.30 7.88 -21.38
CA GLU A 194 1.79 6.50 -21.24
C GLU A 194 2.28 6.21 -19.82
N GLN A 195 2.93 7.19 -19.17
CA GLN A 195 3.32 7.06 -17.75
C GLN A 195 2.10 6.92 -16.83
N LEU A 196 1.05 7.71 -17.09
CA LEU A 196 -0.18 7.62 -16.30
C LEU A 196 -0.87 6.26 -16.52
N GLU A 197 -0.94 5.77 -17.76
CA GLU A 197 -1.51 4.47 -18.08
C GLU A 197 -0.76 3.35 -17.38
N ALA A 198 0.57 3.36 -17.39
CA ALA A 198 1.41 2.40 -16.67
C ALA A 198 1.19 2.46 -15.17
N ALA A 199 1.07 3.66 -14.59
CA ALA A 199 0.78 3.83 -13.17
C ALA A 199 -0.61 3.29 -12.79
N VAL A 200 -1.64 3.55 -13.61
CA VAL A 200 -2.99 3.01 -13.42
C VAL A 200 -2.96 1.48 -13.49
N ALA A 201 -2.28 0.91 -14.49
CA ALA A 201 -2.15 -0.55 -14.64
C ALA A 201 -1.53 -1.18 -13.38
N ALA A 202 -0.43 -0.63 -12.87
CA ALA A 202 0.21 -1.11 -11.66
C ALA A 202 -0.68 -0.98 -10.40
N MET A 203 -1.47 0.10 -10.29
CA MET A 203 -2.36 0.33 -9.15
C MET A 203 -3.61 -0.56 -9.17
N VAL A 204 -4.12 -0.96 -10.32
CA VAL A 204 -5.32 -1.84 -10.42
C VAL A 204 -4.98 -3.32 -10.32
N GLU A 205 -3.73 -3.69 -10.52
CA GLU A 205 -3.27 -5.07 -10.38
C GLU A 205 -3.46 -5.57 -8.95
N LEU A 206 -4.11 -6.73 -8.79
CA LEU A 206 -4.34 -7.35 -7.47
C LEU A 206 -3.08 -8.03 -6.94
N ASN A 207 -2.81 -7.89 -5.65
CA ASN A 207 -1.73 -8.60 -4.96
C ASN A 207 -2.06 -10.09 -4.66
N ALA A 208 -3.16 -10.62 -5.20
CA ALA A 208 -3.63 -11.99 -4.98
C ALA A 208 -2.59 -13.05 -5.40
N HIS A 209 -2.01 -12.90 -6.60
CA HIS A 209 -1.02 -13.83 -7.14
C HIS A 209 0.27 -13.80 -6.31
N ALA A 210 0.79 -12.61 -6.04
CA ALA A 210 1.99 -12.42 -5.22
C ALA A 210 1.82 -13.01 -3.80
N SER A 211 0.65 -12.80 -3.16
CA SER A 211 0.33 -13.38 -1.86
C SER A 211 0.32 -14.92 -1.90
N ALA A 212 -0.28 -15.52 -2.93
CA ALA A 212 -0.30 -16.97 -3.10
C ALA A 212 1.11 -17.53 -3.30
N GLN A 213 1.94 -16.87 -4.11
CA GLN A 213 3.36 -17.24 -4.31
C GLN A 213 4.16 -17.10 -3.01
N ALA A 214 4.02 -16.00 -2.28
CA ALA A 214 4.71 -15.77 -1.00
C ALA A 214 4.40 -16.88 0.02
N ARG A 215 3.12 -17.24 0.16
CA ARG A 215 2.69 -18.35 1.03
C ARG A 215 3.27 -19.69 0.58
N ALA A 216 3.20 -20.01 -0.72
CA ALA A 216 3.73 -21.26 -1.27
C ALA A 216 5.27 -21.35 -1.12
N ALA A 217 5.97 -20.22 -1.26
CA ALA A 217 7.41 -20.11 -1.03
C ALA A 217 7.79 -20.14 0.46
N GLY A 218 6.83 -20.18 1.38
CA GLY A 218 7.12 -20.19 2.81
C GLY A 218 7.71 -18.87 3.31
N ALA A 219 7.18 -17.74 2.82
CA ALA A 219 7.57 -16.42 3.28
C ALA A 219 7.39 -16.31 4.81
N HIS A 220 8.34 -15.64 5.46
CA HIS A 220 8.35 -15.46 6.89
C HIS A 220 7.60 -14.21 7.34
N ALA A 221 7.58 -13.16 6.50
CA ALA A 221 6.85 -11.92 6.73
C ALA A 221 6.46 -11.28 5.39
N ALA A 222 5.40 -10.46 5.41
CA ALA A 222 5.01 -9.64 4.27
C ALA A 222 4.25 -8.40 4.75
N THR A 223 4.28 -7.34 3.94
CA THR A 223 3.43 -6.14 4.02
C THR A 223 3.20 -5.62 2.60
N ASP A 224 2.15 -4.84 2.38
CA ASP A 224 2.03 -4.10 1.13
C ASP A 224 2.72 -2.72 1.25
N VAL A 225 3.26 -2.24 0.13
CA VAL A 225 3.95 -0.94 0.10
C VAL A 225 2.99 0.13 -0.36
N THR A 226 2.53 0.98 0.58
CA THR A 226 1.54 2.02 0.32
C THR A 226 1.99 3.42 0.75
N GLY A 227 1.19 4.15 1.50
CA GLY A 227 1.35 5.57 1.77
C GLY A 227 2.64 5.99 2.48
N PHE A 228 3.27 5.11 3.24
CA PHE A 228 4.53 5.40 3.94
C PHE A 228 5.78 5.17 3.08
N GLY A 229 5.61 4.71 1.83
CA GLY A 229 6.69 4.36 0.93
C GLY A 229 7.44 3.10 1.36
N LEU A 230 8.34 2.61 0.51
CA LEU A 230 9.09 1.38 0.78
C LEU A 230 9.80 1.41 2.14
N LEU A 231 10.49 2.52 2.46
CA LEU A 231 11.27 2.58 3.71
C LEU A 231 10.38 2.57 4.95
N GLY A 232 9.20 3.22 4.91
CA GLY A 232 8.29 3.22 6.05
C GLY A 232 7.72 1.84 6.36
N HIS A 233 7.32 1.09 5.32
CA HIS A 233 6.81 -0.28 5.47
C HIS A 233 7.93 -1.26 5.88
N LEU A 234 9.12 -1.18 5.27
CA LEU A 234 10.27 -2.00 5.66
C LEU A 234 10.72 -1.72 7.10
N HIS A 235 10.67 -0.44 7.54
CA HIS A 235 10.92 -0.09 8.94
C HIS A 235 9.95 -0.79 9.90
N GLY A 236 8.66 -0.79 9.56
CA GLY A 236 7.63 -1.51 10.31
C GLY A 236 7.94 -3.01 10.41
N LEU A 237 8.17 -3.65 9.27
CA LEU A 237 8.50 -5.08 9.18
C LEU A 237 9.78 -5.43 9.97
N GLY A 238 10.83 -4.64 9.84
CA GLY A 238 12.09 -4.84 10.56
C GLY A 238 11.92 -4.67 12.07
N ARG A 239 11.16 -3.67 12.49
CA ARG A 239 10.89 -3.42 13.92
C ARG A 239 10.10 -4.55 14.57
N GLU A 240 9.00 -5.01 13.93
CA GLU A 240 8.15 -6.07 14.45
C GLU A 240 8.87 -7.44 14.42
N SER A 241 9.82 -7.62 13.50
CA SER A 241 10.68 -8.81 13.44
C SER A 241 11.93 -8.73 14.33
N GLY A 242 12.23 -7.58 14.93
CA GLY A 242 13.42 -7.38 15.75
C GLY A 242 14.73 -7.33 14.96
N LEU A 243 14.70 -6.93 13.67
CA LEU A 243 15.81 -6.99 12.73
C LEU A 243 16.08 -5.64 12.06
N ALA A 244 17.29 -5.50 11.52
CA ALA A 244 17.65 -4.45 10.56
C ALA A 244 17.48 -4.94 9.11
N ALA A 245 17.58 -4.03 8.14
CA ALA A 245 17.54 -4.35 6.72
C ALA A 245 18.61 -3.60 5.93
N GLU A 246 19.07 -4.21 4.82
CA GLU A 246 19.87 -3.55 3.80
C GLU A 246 19.15 -3.70 2.46
N ILE A 247 18.96 -2.60 1.75
CA ILE A 247 18.41 -2.61 0.39
C ILE A 247 19.38 -1.93 -0.60
N SER A 248 19.45 -2.46 -1.82
CA SER A 248 20.12 -1.82 -2.94
C SER A 248 19.15 -0.85 -3.60
N GLY A 249 19.42 0.46 -3.47
CA GLY A 249 18.54 1.47 -4.05
C GLY A 249 18.47 1.42 -5.58
N HIS A 250 19.48 0.85 -6.24
CA HIS A 250 19.52 0.67 -7.70
C HIS A 250 18.73 -0.56 -8.18
N GLU A 251 18.51 -1.56 -7.31
CA GLU A 251 17.72 -2.77 -7.63
C GLU A 251 16.21 -2.56 -7.36
N VAL A 252 15.83 -1.45 -6.73
CA VAL A 252 14.42 -1.13 -6.54
C VAL A 252 13.77 -0.79 -7.88
N PRO A 253 12.79 -1.59 -8.35
CA PRO A 253 12.17 -1.36 -9.64
C PRO A 253 11.32 -0.09 -9.62
N ALA A 254 11.39 0.70 -10.70
CA ALA A 254 10.61 1.91 -10.91
C ALA A 254 9.84 1.82 -12.22
N LEU A 255 8.69 2.48 -12.28
CA LEU A 255 8.00 2.72 -13.55
C LEU A 255 8.87 3.57 -14.47
N ASP A 256 8.72 3.38 -15.77
CA ASP A 256 9.51 4.08 -16.78
C ASP A 256 9.38 5.61 -16.66
N GLY A 257 10.52 6.31 -16.72
CA GLY A 257 10.60 7.78 -16.63
C GLY A 257 10.41 8.35 -15.21
N VAL A 258 10.17 7.53 -14.20
CA VAL A 258 9.95 7.99 -12.81
C VAL A 258 11.20 8.63 -12.21
N LEU A 259 12.37 8.07 -12.47
CA LEU A 259 13.62 8.62 -11.91
C LEU A 259 13.89 10.05 -12.43
N GLU A 260 13.53 10.35 -13.67
CA GLU A 260 13.60 11.68 -14.25
C GLU A 260 12.63 12.65 -13.56
N LEU A 261 11.36 12.25 -13.38
CA LEU A 261 10.35 13.04 -12.66
C LEU A 261 10.78 13.34 -11.22
N LEU A 262 11.46 12.38 -10.59
CA LEU A 262 11.98 12.55 -9.24
C LEU A 262 13.26 13.40 -9.22
N ALA A 263 14.15 13.26 -10.19
CA ALA A 263 15.37 14.07 -10.29
C ALA A 263 15.03 15.54 -10.41
N ASP A 264 14.10 15.90 -11.31
CA ASP A 264 13.63 17.26 -11.54
C ASP A 264 12.73 17.79 -10.40
N GLY A 265 12.27 16.91 -9.53
CA GLY A 265 11.42 17.25 -8.39
C GLY A 265 9.95 17.49 -8.73
N VAL A 266 9.55 17.38 -10.01
CA VAL A 266 8.16 17.56 -10.43
C VAL A 266 7.25 16.44 -9.95
N GLY A 267 7.81 15.23 -9.77
CA GLY A 267 7.10 14.07 -9.19
C GLY A 267 7.07 14.07 -7.65
N VAL A 268 7.77 14.97 -6.95
CA VAL A 268 7.88 14.91 -5.49
C VAL A 268 6.64 15.49 -4.81
N SER A 269 5.84 14.63 -4.19
CA SER A 269 4.63 14.98 -3.44
C SER A 269 4.93 15.54 -2.04
N GLY A 270 3.91 16.07 -1.36
CA GLY A 270 3.98 16.39 0.08
C GLY A 270 4.22 15.15 0.93
N GLY A 271 3.52 14.04 0.61
CA GLY A 271 3.70 12.74 1.26
C GLY A 271 5.13 12.22 1.13
N ALA A 272 5.74 12.28 -0.07
CA ALA A 272 7.12 11.87 -0.28
C ALA A 272 8.12 12.65 0.58
N ARG A 273 7.92 13.97 0.73
CA ARG A 273 8.75 14.79 1.63
C ARG A 273 8.60 14.40 3.10
N ASN A 274 7.38 14.14 3.55
CA ASN A 274 7.12 13.70 4.92
C ASN A 274 7.73 12.31 5.19
N ASN A 275 7.57 11.38 4.25
CA ASN A 275 8.17 10.04 4.32
C ASN A 275 9.70 10.13 4.37
N ARG A 276 10.32 11.01 3.56
CA ARG A 276 11.76 11.23 3.59
C ARG A 276 12.23 11.74 4.94
N ALA A 277 11.57 12.76 5.49
CA ALA A 277 11.91 13.32 6.79
C ALA A 277 11.77 12.28 7.92
N TYR A 278 10.75 11.42 7.83
CA TYR A 278 10.56 10.31 8.77
C TYR A 278 11.65 9.25 8.61
N ALA A 279 11.98 8.86 7.37
CA ALA A 279 13.00 7.86 7.08
C ALA A 279 14.40 8.25 7.59
N GLU A 280 14.75 9.52 7.63
CA GLU A 280 16.03 10.01 8.17
C GLU A 280 16.26 9.67 9.64
N SER A 281 15.23 9.29 10.39
CA SER A 281 15.35 8.85 11.79
C SER A 281 15.80 7.39 11.95
N PHE A 282 15.69 6.55 10.93
CA PHE A 282 16.00 5.12 10.99
C PHE A 282 16.75 4.59 9.75
N ALA A 283 16.87 5.37 8.68
CA ALA A 283 17.54 4.95 7.46
C ALA A 283 18.80 5.77 7.18
N THR A 284 19.84 5.08 6.68
CA THR A 284 21.07 5.69 6.17
C THR A 284 21.17 5.48 4.66
N PHE A 285 21.71 6.45 3.93
CA PHE A 285 21.83 6.39 2.48
C PHE A 285 23.29 6.46 2.08
N ALA A 286 23.72 5.51 1.23
CA ALA A 286 25.08 5.56 0.67
C ALA A 286 25.31 6.90 -0.05
N PRO A 287 26.50 7.53 0.09
CA PRO A 287 26.81 8.80 -0.57
C PRO A 287 26.69 8.74 -2.08
N ALA A 288 26.98 7.58 -2.70
CA ALA A 288 26.90 7.37 -4.15
C ALA A 288 25.47 7.25 -4.69
N LEU A 289 24.47 6.99 -3.83
CA LEU A 289 23.09 6.84 -4.27
C LEU A 289 22.53 8.20 -4.73
N SER A 290 21.97 8.24 -5.94
CA SER A 290 21.41 9.46 -6.50
C SER A 290 20.20 9.97 -5.70
N GLU A 291 19.94 11.27 -5.76
CA GLU A 291 18.78 11.86 -5.08
C GLU A 291 17.45 11.31 -5.63
N ALA A 292 17.38 10.95 -6.92
CA ALA A 292 16.20 10.31 -7.50
C ALA A 292 15.89 8.97 -6.85
N HIS A 293 16.87 8.11 -6.63
CA HIS A 293 16.68 6.83 -5.94
C HIS A 293 16.30 7.01 -4.47
N ARG A 294 16.92 8.00 -3.78
CA ARG A 294 16.54 8.32 -2.39
C ARG A 294 15.10 8.79 -2.28
N ARG A 295 14.60 9.53 -3.30
CA ARG A 295 13.20 9.95 -3.38
C ARG A 295 12.28 8.80 -3.73
N LEU A 296 12.69 7.90 -4.63
CA LEU A 296 11.93 6.73 -5.05
C LEU A 296 11.55 5.84 -3.87
N VAL A 297 12.51 5.49 -3.01
CA VAL A 297 12.26 4.61 -1.85
C VAL A 297 11.42 5.26 -0.74
N CYS A 298 11.20 6.58 -0.82
CA CYS A 298 10.32 7.35 0.05
C CYS A 298 9.00 7.74 -0.62
N ASP A 299 8.83 7.45 -1.94
CA ASP A 299 7.62 7.83 -2.66
C ASP A 299 6.41 7.05 -2.14
N PRO A 300 5.30 7.74 -1.78
CA PRO A 300 4.09 7.04 -1.36
C PRO A 300 3.51 6.27 -2.54
N ALA A 301 3.17 5.02 -2.34
CA ALA A 301 2.44 4.25 -3.32
C ALA A 301 0.95 4.16 -2.93
N THR A 302 0.08 4.11 -3.94
CA THR A 302 -1.31 3.72 -3.79
C THR A 302 -1.46 2.37 -4.48
N SER A 303 -1.99 1.38 -3.80
CA SER A 303 -2.11 0.00 -4.28
C SER A 303 -0.77 -0.56 -4.81
N GLY A 304 0.29 -0.39 -4.02
CA GLY A 304 1.61 -0.90 -4.34
C GLY A 304 1.70 -2.42 -4.21
N GLY A 305 2.88 -2.96 -4.53
CA GLY A 305 3.16 -4.39 -4.43
C GLY A 305 3.42 -4.85 -2.99
N LEU A 306 3.51 -6.16 -2.82
CA LEU A 306 3.97 -6.75 -1.56
C LEU A 306 5.49 -6.62 -1.44
N LEU A 307 5.94 -6.34 -0.23
CA LEU A 307 7.31 -6.52 0.22
C LEU A 307 7.34 -7.82 1.02
N VAL A 308 8.02 -8.84 0.48
CA VAL A 308 8.03 -10.19 1.01
C VAL A 308 9.42 -10.53 1.55
N SER A 309 9.50 -11.01 2.79
CA SER A 309 10.71 -11.55 3.42
C SER A 309 10.66 -13.06 3.41
N LEU A 310 11.63 -13.72 2.74
CA LEU A 310 11.61 -15.17 2.55
C LEU A 310 13.04 -15.75 2.43
N PRO A 311 13.22 -17.09 2.60
CA PRO A 311 14.51 -17.74 2.42
C PRO A 311 15.12 -17.45 1.04
N ALA A 312 16.41 -17.14 0.98
CA ALA A 312 17.11 -16.73 -0.25
C ALA A 312 16.98 -17.75 -1.39
N GLU A 313 16.98 -19.04 -1.08
CA GLU A 313 16.83 -20.14 -2.04
C GLU A 313 15.42 -20.24 -2.64
N ARG A 314 14.42 -19.57 -2.05
CA ARG A 314 13.04 -19.55 -2.50
C ARG A 314 12.68 -18.25 -3.24
N ALA A 315 13.60 -17.28 -3.34
CA ALA A 315 13.34 -15.97 -3.93
C ALA A 315 12.74 -16.05 -5.36
N GLY A 316 13.21 -16.98 -6.18
CA GLY A 316 12.70 -17.17 -7.55
C GLY A 316 11.28 -17.74 -7.66
N GLU A 317 10.64 -18.09 -6.56
CA GLU A 317 9.26 -18.59 -6.52
C GLU A 317 8.23 -17.45 -6.34
N VAL A 318 8.69 -16.23 -6.07
CA VAL A 318 7.86 -15.03 -5.97
C VAL A 318 8.24 -14.09 -7.10
N GLU A 319 7.28 -13.74 -7.94
CA GLU A 319 7.48 -12.74 -9.01
C GLU A 319 7.76 -11.37 -8.41
N GLY A 320 8.86 -10.74 -8.86
CA GLY A 320 9.30 -9.45 -8.35
C GLY A 320 10.80 -9.26 -8.44
N ALA A 321 11.28 -8.18 -7.88
CA ALA A 321 12.70 -7.86 -7.79
C ALA A 321 13.24 -8.16 -6.39
N VAL A 322 14.37 -8.86 -6.29
CA VAL A 322 15.13 -8.96 -5.05
C VAL A 322 15.82 -7.62 -4.82
N ILE A 323 15.39 -6.89 -3.81
CA ILE A 323 15.88 -5.53 -3.54
C ILE A 323 16.84 -5.44 -2.35
N GLY A 324 16.98 -6.51 -1.56
CA GLY A 324 17.81 -6.48 -0.36
C GLY A 324 17.63 -7.71 0.53
N ARG A 325 17.95 -7.54 1.80
CA ARG A 325 17.94 -8.63 2.78
C ARG A 325 17.71 -8.14 4.21
N MET A 326 17.22 -9.02 5.06
CA MET A 326 17.12 -8.83 6.51
C MET A 326 18.43 -9.20 7.20
N LEU A 327 18.83 -8.43 8.21
CA LEU A 327 20.09 -8.57 8.93
C LEU A 327 19.87 -8.51 10.44
N ASP A 328 20.79 -9.11 11.20
CA ASP A 328 20.92 -8.81 12.62
C ASP A 328 21.30 -7.33 12.80
N GLY A 329 20.67 -6.63 13.73
CA GLY A 329 20.95 -5.22 13.98
C GLY A 329 19.89 -4.51 14.82
N GLU A 330 19.92 -3.20 14.84
CA GLU A 330 18.92 -2.39 15.54
C GLU A 330 17.55 -2.58 14.86
N PRO A 331 16.49 -2.95 15.62
CA PRO A 331 15.17 -3.21 15.05
C PRO A 331 14.62 -2.03 14.22
N GLY A 332 14.33 -2.31 12.95
CA GLY A 332 13.82 -1.31 12.01
C GLY A 332 14.88 -0.38 11.41
N ALA A 333 16.17 -0.51 11.75
CA ALA A 333 17.22 0.25 11.06
C ALA A 333 17.39 -0.23 9.61
N ILE A 334 17.58 0.72 8.68
CA ILE A 334 17.70 0.42 7.24
C ILE A 334 18.97 1.06 6.68
N SER A 335 19.76 0.28 5.93
CA SER A 335 20.85 0.76 5.09
C SER A 335 20.43 0.72 3.62
N VAL A 336 20.47 1.87 2.93
CA VAL A 336 20.20 1.97 1.49
C VAL A 336 21.53 2.18 0.77
N VAL A 337 22.01 1.14 0.08
CA VAL A 337 23.31 1.10 -0.61
C VAL A 337 23.20 1.28 -2.12
#